data_497b4e18281fc954165dbad10592d96f
#
_entry.id   497b4e18281fc954165dbad10592d96f
#
_cell.length_a   1.000
_cell.length_b   1.000
_cell.length_c   1.000
_cell.angle_alpha   90.00
_cell.angle_beta   90.00
_cell.angle_gamma   90.00
#
_symmetry.space_group_name_H-M   'P 1'
#
loop_
_entity.id
_entity.type
_entity.pdbx_description
1 polymer ?
#
loop_
_entity_poly.entity_id
_entity_poly.type
_entity_poly.pdbx_seq_one_letter_code
_entity_poly.pdbx_strand_id
1 'polypeptide(L)'
;MFASLVPFLDILSETVLSFSESPIVRRKSKQIMVGNVPVGGDAPISVQSMTNTPTSDIEATVAQIESIQQAGADIVRVSVPSLEEAEAFGEIRKRVNVPLVADIHFDHKIALRVADLGVDCLRINPGNISREDRLKEVITKAKDLNIPIRIGVNAGSLGRDLLRKYSEPTAEAMVESAMRNVDRLDKYDFQNFKVSVKASEIFMAQAAYRDLATRIEQPLHLGITEAGGLRSGTVKSAIGLGALLLDGIGDTVRISLAADPAEEARVAWSMLRSLRLRSKGINFIACPSCSRQNFDVISTVNELEARLEDINVPMDVSIIGCIVNGPGEAKISDFGLTGGTPSNLVYLDGMPDHKISQENLVDQLESEIRAKAAAKEAEMAVMAEQIIVKG
;
A
#
# COMPACT_ATOMS: atom_id res chain seq x y z
N MET A 1 27.56 15.11 -48.77
CA MET A 1 26.19 14.90 -48.26
C MET A 1 26.35 14.45 -46.82
N PHE A 2 26.48 15.43 -45.88
CA PHE A 2 26.63 15.19 -44.44
C PHE A 2 25.25 15.43 -43.80
N ALA A 3 24.63 14.33 -43.37
CA ALA A 3 23.39 14.41 -42.60
C ALA A 3 23.71 14.79 -41.14
N SER A 4 23.03 15.80 -40.67
CA SER A 4 23.10 16.42 -39.34
C SER A 4 22.85 15.41 -38.23
N LEU A 5 23.83 15.23 -37.36
CA LEU A 5 23.63 14.70 -36.01
C LEU A 5 22.94 15.81 -35.19
N VAL A 6 21.67 15.68 -34.96
CA VAL A 6 20.91 16.47 -34.00
C VAL A 6 21.36 16.09 -32.58
N PRO A 7 21.62 17.03 -31.69
CA PRO A 7 22.22 16.76 -30.39
C PRO A 7 21.25 16.03 -29.45
N PHE A 8 21.61 14.80 -29.10
CA PHE A 8 20.95 14.00 -28.07
C PHE A 8 21.35 14.43 -26.64
N LEU A 9 22.03 15.57 -26.52
CA LEU A 9 22.66 16.08 -25.29
C LEU A 9 21.85 17.14 -24.53
N ASP A 10 20.76 17.68 -25.10
CA ASP A 10 20.02 18.76 -24.44
C ASP A 10 18.80 18.32 -23.60
N ILE A 11 18.54 17.02 -23.44
CA ILE A 11 17.44 16.50 -22.61
C ILE A 11 17.89 16.13 -21.18
N LEU A 12 19.18 16.21 -20.87
CA LEU A 12 19.72 15.81 -19.57
C LEU A 12 20.05 16.98 -18.62
N SER A 13 19.73 18.23 -18.96
CA SER A 13 20.19 19.38 -18.17
C SER A 13 19.17 20.04 -17.25
N GLU A 14 17.93 19.56 -17.12
CA GLU A 14 16.93 20.23 -16.27
C GLU A 14 16.03 19.29 -15.46
N THR A 15 16.55 18.28 -14.82
CA THR A 15 15.90 17.76 -13.59
C THR A 15 16.89 16.86 -12.84
N VAL A 16 17.75 17.44 -12.06
CA VAL A 16 18.32 16.71 -10.91
C VAL A 16 17.13 16.50 -9.98
N LEU A 17 16.41 15.39 -10.18
CA LEU A 17 15.38 14.94 -9.24
C LEU A 17 16.08 14.82 -7.88
N SER A 18 15.62 15.61 -6.91
CA SER A 18 16.09 15.40 -5.56
C SER A 18 15.81 13.93 -5.22
N PHE A 19 16.73 13.25 -4.55
CA PHE A 19 16.53 11.84 -4.16
C PHE A 19 15.28 11.64 -3.28
N SER A 20 14.66 12.71 -2.82
CA SER A 20 13.49 12.74 -1.93
C SER A 20 12.14 12.65 -2.64
N GLU A 21 12.02 12.97 -3.92
CA GLU A 21 10.75 13.03 -4.63
C GLU A 21 10.56 11.88 -5.61
N SER A 22 9.32 11.37 -5.71
CA SER A 22 8.97 10.36 -6.71
C SER A 22 8.84 11.00 -8.09
N PRO A 23 9.49 10.46 -9.14
CA PRO A 23 9.30 10.93 -10.52
C PRO A 23 7.94 10.50 -11.11
N ILE A 24 7.13 9.78 -10.36
CA ILE A 24 5.88 9.18 -10.83
C ILE A 24 4.76 10.21 -10.83
N VAL A 25 4.22 10.50 -12.02
CA VAL A 25 3.03 11.34 -12.17
C VAL A 25 1.79 10.46 -12.02
N ARG A 26 1.05 10.66 -10.94
CA ARG A 26 -0.14 9.87 -10.66
C ARG A 26 -1.30 10.24 -11.57
N ARG A 27 -2.09 9.23 -11.98
CA ARG A 27 -3.36 9.41 -12.68
C ARG A 27 -4.31 10.28 -11.84
N LYS A 28 -4.93 11.27 -12.44
CA LYS A 28 -5.98 12.05 -11.77
C LYS A 28 -7.20 11.17 -11.55
N SER A 29 -7.64 11.07 -10.31
CA SER A 29 -8.85 10.33 -9.91
C SER A 29 -9.74 11.19 -9.02
N LYS A 30 -11.03 10.83 -8.93
CA LYS A 30 -11.94 11.42 -7.94
C LYS A 30 -11.49 11.00 -6.54
N GLN A 31 -11.62 11.89 -5.55
CA GLN A 31 -11.39 11.54 -4.17
C GLN A 31 -12.68 11.07 -3.51
N ILE A 32 -12.61 9.97 -2.76
CA ILE A 32 -13.65 9.48 -1.87
C ILE A 32 -13.10 9.36 -0.45
N MET A 33 -13.98 9.25 0.54
CA MET A 33 -13.57 9.04 1.92
C MET A 33 -13.95 7.64 2.38
N VAL A 34 -13.02 6.92 3.01
CA VAL A 34 -13.27 5.65 3.71
C VAL A 34 -13.07 5.93 5.20
N GLY A 35 -14.16 6.18 5.91
CA GLY A 35 -14.07 6.78 7.24
C GLY A 35 -13.34 8.12 7.18
N ASN A 36 -12.24 8.24 7.90
CA ASN A 36 -11.37 9.42 7.90
C ASN A 36 -10.20 9.34 6.89
N VAL A 37 -10.09 8.26 6.11
CA VAL A 37 -9.00 8.06 5.14
C VAL A 37 -9.43 8.51 3.75
N PRO A 38 -8.80 9.56 3.16
CA PRO A 38 -9.03 9.94 1.78
C PRO A 38 -8.40 8.94 0.81
N VAL A 39 -9.11 8.61 -0.26
CA VAL A 39 -8.67 7.66 -1.30
C VAL A 39 -8.90 8.28 -2.68
N GLY A 40 -7.86 8.36 -3.49
CA GLY A 40 -7.91 9.04 -4.78
C GLY A 40 -7.60 10.53 -4.70
N GLY A 41 -7.68 11.22 -5.83
CA GLY A 41 -7.20 12.59 -5.95
C GLY A 41 -5.70 12.70 -5.64
N ASP A 42 -5.34 13.73 -4.89
CA ASP A 42 -3.97 13.96 -4.45
C ASP A 42 -3.63 13.25 -3.12
N ALA A 43 -4.59 12.49 -2.55
CA ALA A 43 -4.37 11.77 -1.30
C ALA A 43 -3.27 10.72 -1.43
N PRO A 44 -2.50 10.45 -0.36
CA PRO A 44 -1.52 9.36 -0.35
C PRO A 44 -2.17 8.01 -0.70
N ILE A 45 -1.44 7.14 -1.40
CA ILE A 45 -1.92 5.78 -1.73
C ILE A 45 -2.15 5.01 -0.42
N SER A 46 -3.38 4.64 -0.13
CA SER A 46 -3.72 3.95 1.12
C SER A 46 -3.35 2.47 1.08
N VAL A 47 -2.87 1.96 2.21
CA VAL A 47 -2.56 0.54 2.42
C VAL A 47 -3.76 -0.12 3.09
N GLN A 48 -4.28 -1.17 2.49
CA GLN A 48 -5.36 -1.99 3.05
C GLN A 48 -4.88 -3.43 3.24
N SER A 49 -5.20 -4.04 4.39
CA SER A 49 -5.13 -5.48 4.59
C SER A 49 -6.51 -6.05 4.99
N MET A 50 -6.56 -7.32 5.34
CA MET A 50 -7.82 -8.02 5.64
C MET A 50 -7.60 -9.04 6.75
N THR A 51 -8.53 -9.14 7.68
CA THR A 51 -8.54 -10.19 8.71
C THR A 51 -8.78 -11.58 8.09
N ASN A 52 -8.21 -12.59 8.73
CA ASN A 52 -8.44 -14.00 8.42
C ASN A 52 -9.07 -14.79 9.60
N THR A 53 -9.33 -14.10 10.71
CA THR A 53 -10.09 -14.65 11.83
C THR A 53 -11.58 -14.81 11.48
N PRO A 54 -12.30 -15.77 12.07
CA PRO A 54 -13.76 -15.78 12.03
C PRO A 54 -14.31 -14.48 12.64
N THR A 55 -15.15 -13.76 11.92
CA THR A 55 -15.69 -12.46 12.37
C THR A 55 -16.56 -12.59 13.63
N SER A 56 -17.16 -13.75 13.84
CA SER A 56 -17.88 -14.11 15.08
C SER A 56 -16.97 -14.19 16.32
N ASP A 57 -15.66 -14.42 16.15
CA ASP A 57 -14.67 -14.30 17.23
C ASP A 57 -14.20 -12.83 17.32
N ILE A 58 -14.96 -12.03 18.08
CA ILE A 58 -14.76 -10.60 18.20
C ILE A 58 -13.38 -10.29 18.79
N GLU A 59 -12.96 -11.04 19.84
CA GLU A 59 -11.69 -10.78 20.54
C GLU A 59 -10.49 -11.03 19.61
N ALA A 60 -10.46 -12.18 18.95
CA ALA A 60 -9.40 -12.51 18.00
C ALA A 60 -9.37 -11.55 16.81
N THR A 61 -10.55 -11.13 16.32
CA THR A 61 -10.63 -10.20 15.19
C THR A 61 -10.17 -8.80 15.56
N VAL A 62 -10.53 -8.29 16.74
CA VAL A 62 -10.05 -6.99 17.24
C VAL A 62 -8.53 -7.00 17.39
N ALA A 63 -7.97 -8.03 18.06
CA ALA A 63 -6.53 -8.16 18.24
C ALA A 63 -5.78 -8.22 16.90
N GLN A 64 -6.33 -8.93 15.90
CA GLN A 64 -5.75 -8.99 14.57
C GLN A 64 -5.84 -7.67 13.83
N ILE A 65 -6.95 -6.92 13.94
CA ILE A 65 -7.08 -5.57 13.37
C ILE A 65 -6.03 -4.63 13.96
N GLU A 66 -5.81 -4.67 15.28
CA GLU A 66 -4.79 -3.87 15.95
C GLU A 66 -3.39 -4.21 15.45
N SER A 67 -3.06 -5.49 15.30
CA SER A 67 -1.79 -5.94 14.71
C SER A 67 -1.59 -5.45 13.29
N ILE A 68 -2.62 -5.55 12.45
CA ILE A 68 -2.61 -5.06 11.06
C ILE A 68 -2.44 -3.54 11.02
N GLN A 69 -3.10 -2.81 11.92
CA GLN A 69 -2.96 -1.35 12.04
C GLN A 69 -1.56 -0.95 12.48
N GLN A 70 -0.99 -1.65 13.47
CA GLN A 70 0.39 -1.42 13.92
C GLN A 70 1.40 -1.65 12.81
N ALA A 71 1.19 -2.66 11.95
CA ALA A 71 1.99 -2.89 10.75
C ALA A 71 1.81 -1.80 9.67
N GLY A 72 0.91 -0.83 9.89
CA GLY A 72 0.75 0.36 9.06
C GLY A 72 -0.41 0.34 8.08
N ALA A 73 -1.38 -0.57 8.19
CA ALA A 73 -2.57 -0.48 7.37
C ALA A 73 -3.41 0.74 7.72
N ASP A 74 -3.80 1.50 6.69
CA ASP A 74 -4.69 2.66 6.81
C ASP A 74 -6.17 2.23 6.88
N ILE A 75 -6.50 1.08 6.32
CA ILE A 75 -7.86 0.53 6.19
C ILE A 75 -7.80 -0.97 6.40
N VAL A 76 -8.76 -1.55 7.14
CA VAL A 76 -8.85 -3.00 7.32
C VAL A 76 -10.18 -3.52 6.77
N ARG A 77 -10.13 -4.63 6.03
CA ARG A 77 -11.32 -5.32 5.53
C ARG A 77 -11.64 -6.52 6.39
N VAL A 78 -12.92 -6.69 6.70
CA VAL A 78 -13.47 -7.80 7.49
C VAL A 78 -14.53 -8.53 6.67
N SER A 79 -14.51 -9.85 6.65
CA SER A 79 -15.51 -10.66 5.95
C SER A 79 -16.81 -10.70 6.75
N VAL A 80 -17.95 -10.50 6.07
CA VAL A 80 -19.26 -10.54 6.74
C VAL A 80 -20.22 -11.43 5.91
N PRO A 81 -20.11 -12.76 6.06
CA PRO A 81 -20.87 -13.70 5.26
C PRO A 81 -22.34 -13.91 5.70
N SER A 82 -22.70 -13.55 6.94
CA SER A 82 -24.05 -13.73 7.50
C SER A 82 -24.50 -12.52 8.34
N LEU A 83 -25.78 -12.53 8.76
CA LEU A 83 -26.32 -11.51 9.67
C LEU A 83 -25.74 -11.64 11.09
N GLU A 84 -25.33 -12.82 11.52
CA GLU A 84 -24.66 -13.03 12.80
C GLU A 84 -23.31 -12.32 12.82
N GLU A 85 -22.51 -12.51 11.75
CA GLU A 85 -21.25 -11.78 11.61
C GLU A 85 -21.45 -10.29 11.38
N ALA A 86 -22.60 -9.84 10.87
CA ALA A 86 -22.90 -8.42 10.81
C ALA A 86 -23.05 -7.80 12.21
N GLU A 87 -23.69 -8.50 13.14
CA GLU A 87 -23.77 -8.04 14.54
C GLU A 87 -22.39 -8.04 15.20
N ALA A 88 -21.60 -9.11 15.02
CA ALA A 88 -20.22 -9.17 15.50
C ALA A 88 -19.37 -8.03 14.91
N PHE A 89 -19.51 -7.75 13.61
CA PHE A 89 -18.85 -6.60 12.94
C PHE A 89 -19.20 -5.27 13.64
N GLY A 90 -20.47 -5.08 14.02
CA GLY A 90 -20.91 -3.88 14.75
C GLY A 90 -20.21 -3.73 16.11
N GLU A 91 -19.99 -4.82 16.84
CA GLU A 91 -19.24 -4.80 18.10
C GLU A 91 -17.74 -4.55 17.88
N ILE A 92 -17.15 -5.17 16.85
CA ILE A 92 -15.75 -4.92 16.45
C ILE A 92 -15.56 -3.44 16.09
N ARG A 93 -16.48 -2.86 15.29
CA ARG A 93 -16.41 -1.44 14.85
C ARG A 93 -16.35 -0.45 15.99
N LYS A 94 -17.02 -0.73 17.12
CA LYS A 94 -17.01 0.13 18.31
C LYS A 94 -15.68 0.11 19.06
N ARG A 95 -14.86 -0.93 18.84
CA ARG A 95 -13.64 -1.20 19.61
C ARG A 95 -12.37 -0.78 18.88
N VAL A 96 -12.45 -0.51 17.58
CA VAL A 96 -11.28 -0.15 16.76
C VAL A 96 -11.44 1.24 16.15
N ASN A 97 -10.32 1.93 15.92
CA ASN A 97 -10.29 3.28 15.35
C ASN A 97 -10.00 3.29 13.84
N VAL A 98 -9.37 2.24 13.31
CA VAL A 98 -9.07 2.12 11.89
C VAL A 98 -10.35 1.94 11.08
N PRO A 99 -10.51 2.61 9.92
CA PRO A 99 -11.67 2.41 9.06
C PRO A 99 -11.84 0.96 8.62
N LEU A 100 -13.08 0.46 8.70
CA LEU A 100 -13.42 -0.91 8.38
C LEU A 100 -14.22 -1.02 7.08
N VAL A 101 -13.81 -1.95 6.22
CA VAL A 101 -14.53 -2.34 5.01
C VAL A 101 -15.25 -3.67 5.26
N ALA A 102 -16.57 -3.71 5.15
CA ALA A 102 -17.32 -4.96 5.20
C ALA A 102 -17.30 -5.64 3.83
N ASP A 103 -16.83 -6.89 3.80
CA ASP A 103 -16.78 -7.72 2.59
C ASP A 103 -18.01 -8.59 2.49
N ILE A 104 -18.94 -8.23 1.59
CA ILE A 104 -20.24 -8.87 1.44
C ILE A 104 -20.38 -9.42 0.03
N HIS A 105 -20.74 -10.68 -0.10
CA HIS A 105 -20.75 -11.34 -1.40
C HIS A 105 -22.13 -11.43 -2.07
N PHE A 106 -23.20 -11.76 -1.34
CA PHE A 106 -24.47 -12.17 -1.96
C PHE A 106 -25.71 -11.52 -1.35
N ASP A 107 -25.74 -11.28 -0.05
CA ASP A 107 -26.97 -10.85 0.62
C ASP A 107 -26.99 -9.35 0.89
N HIS A 108 -27.94 -8.67 0.21
CA HIS A 108 -28.17 -7.22 0.40
C HIS A 108 -28.56 -6.85 1.83
N LYS A 109 -29.23 -7.77 2.57
CA LYS A 109 -29.65 -7.49 3.96
C LYS A 109 -28.46 -7.32 4.89
N ILE A 110 -27.36 -8.07 4.63
CA ILE A 110 -26.12 -7.90 5.36
C ILE A 110 -25.52 -6.52 5.07
N ALA A 111 -25.53 -6.08 3.80
CA ALA A 111 -25.06 -4.76 3.43
C ALA A 111 -25.85 -3.63 4.12
N LEU A 112 -27.17 -3.74 4.17
CA LEU A 112 -28.02 -2.79 4.88
C LEU A 112 -27.73 -2.80 6.38
N ARG A 113 -27.56 -3.99 6.98
CA ARG A 113 -27.32 -4.12 8.42
C ARG A 113 -25.97 -3.53 8.84
N VAL A 114 -24.86 -3.84 8.13
CA VAL A 114 -23.55 -3.25 8.48
C VAL A 114 -23.52 -1.74 8.22
N ALA A 115 -24.31 -1.25 7.26
CA ALA A 115 -24.47 0.19 7.06
C ALA A 115 -25.08 0.88 8.28
N ASP A 116 -26.09 0.25 8.92
CA ASP A 116 -26.69 0.73 10.18
C ASP A 116 -25.70 0.65 11.37
N LEU A 117 -24.74 -0.26 11.30
CA LEU A 117 -23.74 -0.49 12.35
C LEU A 117 -22.46 0.34 12.19
N GLY A 118 -22.42 1.28 11.20
CA GLY A 118 -21.34 2.26 11.06
C GLY A 118 -20.13 1.78 10.29
N VAL A 119 -20.35 0.95 9.25
CA VAL A 119 -19.26 0.57 8.31
C VAL A 119 -18.72 1.80 7.57
N ASP A 120 -17.41 1.81 7.32
CA ASP A 120 -16.77 2.92 6.60
C ASP A 120 -16.71 2.71 5.07
N CYS A 121 -16.88 1.49 4.58
CA CYS A 121 -16.99 1.18 3.15
C CYS A 121 -17.63 -0.20 2.95
N LEU A 122 -18.51 -0.34 1.97
CA LEU A 122 -19.06 -1.63 1.56
C LEU A 122 -18.22 -2.21 0.40
N ARG A 123 -17.72 -3.42 0.55
CA ARG A 123 -17.22 -4.18 -0.61
C ARG A 123 -18.29 -5.13 -1.09
N ILE A 124 -18.79 -4.87 -2.25
CA ILE A 124 -19.77 -5.72 -2.93
C ILE A 124 -19.35 -5.97 -4.37
N ASN A 125 -19.92 -7.00 -4.96
CA ASN A 125 -20.00 -7.12 -6.42
C ASN A 125 -21.48 -6.89 -6.80
N PRO A 126 -21.86 -5.73 -7.34
CA PRO A 126 -23.25 -5.44 -7.70
C PRO A 126 -23.84 -6.49 -8.65
N GLY A 127 -22.99 -7.19 -9.43
CA GLY A 127 -23.40 -8.30 -10.29
C GLY A 127 -23.93 -9.52 -9.53
N ASN A 128 -23.53 -9.68 -8.25
CA ASN A 128 -24.01 -10.77 -7.40
C ASN A 128 -25.37 -10.47 -6.74
N ILE A 129 -25.76 -9.20 -6.71
CA ILE A 129 -27.10 -8.78 -6.28
C ILE A 129 -27.99 -8.83 -7.51
N SER A 130 -28.65 -9.98 -7.73
CA SER A 130 -29.37 -10.27 -8.97
C SER A 130 -30.62 -9.41 -9.20
N ARG A 131 -31.25 -8.91 -8.12
CA ARG A 131 -32.46 -8.10 -8.18
C ARG A 131 -32.14 -6.62 -8.10
N GLU A 132 -32.62 -5.87 -9.07
CA GLU A 132 -32.36 -4.43 -9.20
C GLU A 132 -32.93 -3.61 -8.04
N ASP A 133 -34.11 -4.00 -7.52
CA ASP A 133 -34.72 -3.36 -6.35
C ASP A 133 -33.81 -3.47 -5.10
N ARG A 134 -33.21 -4.63 -4.86
CA ARG A 134 -32.28 -4.86 -3.74
C ARG A 134 -30.99 -4.06 -3.88
N LEU A 135 -30.46 -3.98 -5.09
CA LEU A 135 -29.28 -3.15 -5.34
C LEU A 135 -29.60 -1.66 -5.08
N LYS A 136 -30.78 -1.20 -5.53
CA LYS A 136 -31.25 0.15 -5.27
C LYS A 136 -31.34 0.46 -3.79
N GLU A 137 -31.86 -0.46 -2.98
CA GLU A 137 -31.92 -0.30 -1.50
C GLU A 137 -30.52 -0.09 -0.91
N VAL A 138 -29.53 -0.92 -1.31
CA VAL A 138 -28.14 -0.78 -0.83
C VAL A 138 -27.54 0.56 -1.25
N ILE A 139 -27.72 0.95 -2.52
CA ILE A 139 -27.19 2.22 -3.05
C ILE A 139 -27.83 3.40 -2.35
N THR A 140 -29.16 3.39 -2.14
CA THR A 140 -29.87 4.45 -1.43
C THR A 140 -29.34 4.57 0.01
N LYS A 141 -29.22 3.46 0.71
CA LYS A 141 -28.68 3.44 2.07
C LYS A 141 -27.24 3.98 2.14
N ALA A 142 -26.38 3.55 1.20
CA ALA A 142 -25.01 4.02 1.10
C ALA A 142 -24.93 5.53 0.79
N LYS A 143 -25.84 6.04 -0.07
CA LYS A 143 -25.96 7.48 -0.39
C LYS A 143 -26.41 8.29 0.82
N ASP A 144 -27.43 7.84 1.54
CA ASP A 144 -28.00 8.52 2.72
C ASP A 144 -26.98 8.62 3.87
N LEU A 145 -26.13 7.61 4.03
CA LEU A 145 -25.09 7.55 5.06
C LEU A 145 -23.71 7.99 4.58
N ASN A 146 -23.60 8.42 3.31
CA ASN A 146 -22.33 8.78 2.65
C ASN A 146 -21.25 7.68 2.73
N ILE A 147 -21.66 6.42 2.65
CA ILE A 147 -20.76 5.26 2.70
C ILE A 147 -20.28 4.94 1.27
N PRO A 148 -18.98 4.93 1.00
CA PRO A 148 -18.46 4.52 -0.30
C PRO A 148 -18.65 3.03 -0.56
N ILE A 149 -18.79 2.67 -1.85
CA ILE A 149 -18.87 1.29 -2.30
C ILE A 149 -17.59 0.92 -3.04
N ARG A 150 -17.02 -0.26 -2.77
CA ARG A 150 -16.00 -0.85 -3.62
C ARG A 150 -16.58 -1.93 -4.51
N ILE A 151 -16.55 -1.70 -5.82
CA ILE A 151 -16.81 -2.73 -6.83
C ILE A 151 -15.60 -3.66 -6.88
N GLY A 152 -15.80 -4.96 -6.62
CA GLY A 152 -14.72 -5.95 -6.64
C GLY A 152 -14.95 -7.01 -7.71
N VAL A 153 -14.21 -6.94 -8.80
CA VAL A 153 -14.18 -7.96 -9.86
C VAL A 153 -12.92 -8.81 -9.70
N ASN A 154 -13.08 -10.13 -9.72
CA ASN A 154 -11.98 -11.09 -9.73
C ASN A 154 -12.11 -12.02 -10.95
N ALA A 155 -11.01 -12.33 -11.61
CA ALA A 155 -10.97 -13.23 -12.76
C ALA A 155 -11.62 -14.60 -12.45
N GLY A 156 -11.34 -15.15 -11.25
CA GLY A 156 -11.89 -16.44 -10.82
C GLY A 156 -13.39 -16.46 -10.50
N SER A 157 -14.08 -15.30 -10.50
CA SER A 157 -15.51 -15.20 -10.17
C SER A 157 -16.30 -14.36 -11.18
N LEU A 158 -15.89 -14.37 -12.45
CA LEU A 158 -16.60 -13.73 -13.53
C LEU A 158 -17.97 -14.37 -13.79
N GLY A 159 -18.94 -13.58 -14.23
CA GLY A 159 -20.28 -14.04 -14.56
C GLY A 159 -20.27 -15.10 -15.70
N ARG A 160 -21.17 -16.06 -15.62
CA ARG A 160 -21.28 -17.16 -16.63
C ARG A 160 -21.52 -16.64 -18.06
N ASP A 161 -22.16 -15.52 -18.23
CA ASP A 161 -22.40 -14.87 -19.51
C ASP A 161 -21.11 -14.34 -20.13
N LEU A 162 -20.24 -13.73 -19.33
CA LEU A 162 -18.91 -13.28 -19.75
C LEU A 162 -18.00 -14.45 -20.08
N LEU A 163 -18.01 -15.52 -19.26
CA LEU A 163 -17.25 -16.73 -19.53
C LEU A 163 -17.73 -17.41 -20.83
N ARG A 164 -19.02 -17.35 -21.16
CA ARG A 164 -19.52 -17.83 -22.47
C ARG A 164 -19.07 -16.92 -23.64
N LYS A 165 -19.03 -15.62 -23.43
CA LYS A 165 -18.63 -14.64 -24.47
C LYS A 165 -17.13 -14.72 -24.79
N TYR A 166 -16.30 -14.85 -23.77
CA TYR A 166 -14.84 -14.78 -23.89
C TYR A 166 -14.14 -16.14 -23.80
N SER A 167 -14.88 -17.23 -23.58
CA SER A 167 -14.43 -18.63 -23.42
C SER A 167 -13.59 -18.87 -22.15
N GLU A 168 -12.84 -17.89 -21.69
CA GLU A 168 -12.00 -17.94 -20.51
C GLU A 168 -11.92 -16.54 -19.82
N PRO A 169 -11.40 -16.43 -18.59
CA PRO A 169 -11.12 -15.13 -17.98
C PRO A 169 -10.06 -14.38 -18.79
N THR A 170 -10.40 -13.17 -19.25
CA THR A 170 -9.49 -12.24 -19.94
C THR A 170 -9.54 -10.86 -19.30
N ALA A 171 -8.56 -10.01 -19.63
CA ALA A 171 -8.56 -8.62 -19.16
C ALA A 171 -9.81 -7.88 -19.62
N GLU A 172 -10.22 -8.08 -20.88
CA GLU A 172 -11.42 -7.47 -21.48
C GLU A 172 -12.70 -7.93 -20.76
N ALA A 173 -12.80 -9.23 -20.43
CA ALA A 173 -13.94 -9.75 -19.67
C ALA A 173 -14.03 -9.12 -18.26
N MET A 174 -12.90 -8.91 -17.61
CA MET A 174 -12.83 -8.26 -16.30
C MET A 174 -13.24 -6.79 -16.39
N VAL A 175 -12.74 -6.06 -17.39
CA VAL A 175 -13.10 -4.66 -17.62
C VAL A 175 -14.57 -4.53 -17.96
N GLU A 176 -15.11 -5.36 -18.85
CA GLU A 176 -16.55 -5.38 -19.17
C GLU A 176 -17.39 -5.65 -17.91
N SER A 177 -16.98 -6.60 -17.08
CA SER A 177 -17.65 -6.86 -15.79
C SER A 177 -17.64 -5.62 -14.88
N ALA A 178 -16.50 -4.95 -14.78
CA ALA A 178 -16.38 -3.73 -13.98
C ALA A 178 -17.26 -2.61 -14.52
N MET A 179 -17.22 -2.35 -15.82
CA MET A 179 -18.01 -1.27 -16.47
C MET A 179 -19.51 -1.51 -16.33
N ARG A 180 -20.00 -2.73 -16.50
CA ARG A 180 -21.41 -3.07 -16.26
C ARG A 180 -21.85 -2.71 -14.83
N ASN A 181 -20.98 -2.88 -13.85
CA ASN A 181 -21.27 -2.52 -12.47
C ASN A 181 -21.16 -1.00 -12.23
N VAL A 182 -20.24 -0.32 -12.90
CA VAL A 182 -20.17 1.15 -12.93
C VAL A 182 -21.46 1.73 -13.49
N ASP A 183 -21.91 1.27 -14.66
CA ASP A 183 -23.15 1.70 -15.31
C ASP A 183 -24.38 1.51 -14.40
N ARG A 184 -24.40 0.44 -13.58
CA ARG A 184 -25.46 0.22 -12.61
C ARG A 184 -25.45 1.23 -11.47
N LEU A 185 -24.27 1.68 -11.00
CA LEU A 185 -24.17 2.72 -10.00
C LEU A 185 -24.51 4.10 -10.58
N ASP A 186 -24.05 4.38 -11.81
CA ASP A 186 -24.34 5.62 -12.53
C ASP A 186 -25.83 5.82 -12.77
N LYS A 187 -26.56 4.75 -13.05
CA LYS A 187 -28.03 4.76 -13.18
C LYS A 187 -28.74 5.34 -11.95
N TYR A 188 -28.14 5.21 -10.78
CA TYR A 188 -28.65 5.77 -9.51
C TYR A 188 -27.93 7.05 -9.09
N ASP A 189 -27.14 7.66 -9.98
CA ASP A 189 -26.34 8.86 -9.68
C ASP A 189 -25.48 8.65 -8.41
N PHE A 190 -24.82 7.49 -8.31
CA PHE A 190 -23.93 7.16 -7.20
C PHE A 190 -22.48 7.16 -7.67
N GLN A 191 -21.74 8.21 -7.26
CA GLN A 191 -20.34 8.43 -7.67
C GLN A 191 -19.33 8.12 -6.56
N ASN A 192 -19.81 7.87 -5.33
CA ASN A 192 -18.95 7.60 -4.17
C ASN A 192 -18.49 6.11 -4.16
N PHE A 193 -17.68 5.73 -5.14
CA PHE A 193 -17.19 4.35 -5.25
C PHE A 193 -15.76 4.26 -5.75
N LYS A 194 -15.12 3.12 -5.51
CA LYS A 194 -13.83 2.72 -6.06
C LYS A 194 -13.92 1.35 -6.69
N VAL A 195 -13.01 1.02 -7.62
CA VAL A 195 -13.07 -0.22 -8.40
C VAL A 195 -11.80 -1.05 -8.22
N SER A 196 -11.95 -2.37 -8.20
CA SER A 196 -10.84 -3.32 -8.28
C SER A 196 -11.13 -4.39 -9.33
N VAL A 197 -10.12 -4.68 -10.16
CA VAL A 197 -10.12 -5.79 -11.14
C VAL A 197 -8.88 -6.64 -10.87
N LYS A 198 -9.07 -7.78 -10.24
CA LYS A 198 -7.98 -8.60 -9.71
C LYS A 198 -7.87 -9.94 -10.42
N ALA A 199 -6.67 -10.34 -10.74
CA ALA A 199 -6.33 -11.67 -11.23
C ALA A 199 -5.10 -12.21 -10.48
N SER A 200 -4.92 -13.51 -10.51
CA SER A 200 -3.68 -14.17 -10.04
C SER A 200 -2.59 -14.12 -11.11
N GLU A 201 -2.95 -13.94 -12.38
CA GLU A 201 -2.05 -13.74 -13.49
C GLU A 201 -1.72 -12.24 -13.63
N ILE A 202 -0.43 -11.91 -13.62
CA ILE A 202 0.08 -10.52 -13.55
C ILE A 202 -0.30 -9.72 -14.78
N PHE A 203 -0.05 -10.26 -15.98
CA PHE A 203 -0.27 -9.51 -17.22
C PHE A 203 -1.76 -9.25 -17.46
N MET A 204 -2.63 -10.21 -17.12
CA MET A 204 -4.07 -10.01 -17.18
C MET A 204 -4.51 -8.91 -16.21
N ALA A 205 -4.03 -8.93 -14.97
CA ALA A 205 -4.36 -7.89 -13.99
C ALA A 205 -3.88 -6.51 -14.47
N GLN A 206 -2.63 -6.41 -14.93
CA GLN A 206 -2.07 -5.15 -15.44
C GLN A 206 -2.84 -4.62 -16.65
N ALA A 207 -3.14 -5.48 -17.62
CA ALA A 207 -3.92 -5.09 -18.80
C ALA A 207 -5.31 -4.57 -18.41
N ALA A 208 -6.00 -5.28 -17.51
CA ALA A 208 -7.31 -4.87 -17.02
C ALA A 208 -7.29 -3.53 -16.28
N TYR A 209 -6.29 -3.29 -15.40
CA TYR A 209 -6.18 -2.01 -14.70
C TYR A 209 -5.79 -0.86 -15.63
N ARG A 210 -4.88 -1.08 -16.59
CA ARG A 210 -4.51 -0.06 -17.59
C ARG A 210 -5.69 0.35 -18.44
N ASP A 211 -6.47 -0.61 -18.95
CA ASP A 211 -7.68 -0.32 -19.72
C ASP A 211 -8.73 0.41 -18.86
N LEU A 212 -9.02 -0.10 -17.67
CA LEU A 212 -9.99 0.52 -16.76
C LEU A 212 -9.59 1.95 -16.37
N ALA A 213 -8.30 2.21 -16.17
CA ALA A 213 -7.76 3.52 -15.80
C ALA A 213 -8.05 4.61 -16.86
N THR A 214 -8.26 4.22 -18.12
CA THR A 214 -8.62 5.15 -19.22
C THR A 214 -10.12 5.41 -19.32
N ARG A 215 -10.96 4.56 -18.67
CA ARG A 215 -12.42 4.58 -18.84
C ARG A 215 -13.16 5.26 -17.70
N ILE A 216 -12.59 5.29 -16.50
CA ILE A 216 -13.22 5.84 -15.30
C ILE A 216 -12.30 6.81 -14.57
N GLU A 217 -12.89 7.75 -13.84
CA GLU A 217 -12.17 8.68 -12.97
C GLU A 217 -12.15 8.23 -11.50
N GLN A 218 -12.93 7.23 -11.14
CA GLN A 218 -13.00 6.71 -9.79
C GLN A 218 -11.68 6.09 -9.35
N PRO A 219 -11.41 6.07 -8.04
CA PRO A 219 -10.19 5.48 -7.50
C PRO A 219 -10.06 3.98 -7.81
N LEU A 220 -8.84 3.55 -8.07
CA LEU A 220 -8.52 2.15 -8.34
C LEU A 220 -7.86 1.50 -7.13
N HIS A 221 -8.46 0.39 -6.68
CA HIS A 221 -7.94 -0.45 -5.62
C HIS A 221 -7.12 -1.60 -6.22
N LEU A 222 -5.81 -1.48 -6.19
CA LEU A 222 -4.90 -2.46 -6.77
C LEU A 222 -4.74 -3.70 -5.89
N GLY A 223 -4.52 -4.84 -6.53
CA GLY A 223 -4.14 -6.09 -5.87
C GLY A 223 -3.95 -7.21 -6.88
N ILE A 224 -2.95 -8.06 -6.64
CA ILE A 224 -2.84 -9.38 -7.27
C ILE A 224 -3.50 -10.37 -6.30
N THR A 225 -4.53 -11.07 -6.73
CA THR A 225 -5.19 -12.06 -5.89
C THR A 225 -4.41 -13.37 -5.88
N GLU A 226 -4.45 -14.11 -4.75
CA GLU A 226 -3.84 -15.44 -4.64
C GLU A 226 -2.37 -15.43 -5.08
N ALA A 227 -1.61 -14.45 -4.58
CA ALA A 227 -0.23 -14.25 -5.03
C ALA A 227 0.73 -15.36 -4.56
N GLY A 228 0.39 -16.07 -3.48
CA GLY A 228 1.19 -17.16 -2.92
C GLY A 228 1.69 -16.88 -1.50
N GLY A 229 2.64 -17.67 -1.02
CA GLY A 229 3.25 -17.50 0.30
C GLY A 229 4.12 -16.24 0.39
N LEU A 230 4.60 -15.92 1.60
CA LEU A 230 5.28 -14.64 1.89
C LEU A 230 6.35 -14.28 0.85
N ARG A 231 7.33 -15.14 0.58
CA ARG A 231 8.41 -14.84 -0.36
C ARG A 231 7.95 -14.69 -1.80
N SER A 232 7.28 -15.71 -2.34
CA SER A 232 6.85 -15.72 -3.75
C SER A 232 5.75 -14.72 -4.02
N GLY A 233 4.81 -14.57 -3.08
CA GLY A 233 3.71 -13.62 -3.18
C GLY A 233 4.18 -12.17 -3.09
N THR A 234 5.21 -11.87 -2.30
CA THR A 234 5.84 -10.55 -2.27
C THR A 234 6.43 -10.19 -3.64
N VAL A 235 7.22 -11.09 -4.22
CA VAL A 235 7.81 -10.85 -5.56
C VAL A 235 6.72 -10.64 -6.62
N LYS A 236 5.70 -11.52 -6.62
CA LYS A 236 4.59 -11.44 -7.56
C LYS A 236 3.79 -10.14 -7.42
N SER A 237 3.51 -9.74 -6.19
CA SER A 237 2.81 -8.48 -5.90
C SER A 237 3.65 -7.27 -6.26
N ALA A 238 4.93 -7.26 -5.94
CA ALA A 238 5.84 -6.17 -6.27
C ALA A 238 5.97 -5.95 -7.79
N ILE A 239 6.07 -7.02 -8.58
CA ILE A 239 6.10 -6.95 -10.04
C ILE A 239 4.74 -6.46 -10.57
N GLY A 240 3.65 -7.09 -10.12
CA GLY A 240 2.31 -6.82 -10.64
C GLY A 240 1.81 -5.42 -10.33
N LEU A 241 1.93 -5.00 -9.07
CA LEU A 241 1.48 -3.68 -8.62
C LEU A 241 2.52 -2.60 -8.87
N GLY A 242 3.81 -2.93 -8.76
CA GLY A 242 4.91 -1.98 -9.00
C GLY A 242 4.86 -1.40 -10.41
N ALA A 243 4.62 -2.22 -11.43
CA ALA A 243 4.47 -1.74 -12.81
C ALA A 243 3.27 -0.78 -12.97
N LEU A 244 2.12 -1.06 -12.33
CA LEU A 244 0.97 -0.16 -12.37
C LEU A 244 1.23 1.15 -11.63
N LEU A 245 1.89 1.08 -10.48
CA LEU A 245 2.28 2.25 -9.71
C LEU A 245 3.30 3.13 -10.45
N LEU A 246 4.25 2.53 -11.18
CA LEU A 246 5.17 3.24 -12.07
C LEU A 246 4.44 3.97 -13.21
N ASP A 247 3.34 3.39 -13.72
CA ASP A 247 2.45 4.05 -14.70
C ASP A 247 1.56 5.14 -14.06
N GLY A 248 1.69 5.40 -12.76
CA GLY A 248 0.84 6.34 -12.01
C GLY A 248 -0.55 5.82 -11.69
N ILE A 249 -0.81 4.52 -11.89
CA ILE A 249 -2.12 3.89 -11.69
C ILE A 249 -2.18 3.29 -10.28
N GLY A 250 -3.20 3.68 -9.50
CA GLY A 250 -3.50 3.12 -8.18
C GLY A 250 -3.65 4.17 -7.09
N ASP A 251 -4.73 4.05 -6.34
CA ASP A 251 -5.10 4.97 -5.26
C ASP A 251 -5.13 4.28 -3.89
N THR A 252 -5.25 2.96 -3.88
CA THR A 252 -5.17 2.12 -2.69
C THR A 252 -4.66 0.73 -3.09
N VAL A 253 -3.88 0.09 -2.22
CA VAL A 253 -3.25 -1.20 -2.49
C VAL A 253 -3.63 -2.24 -1.43
N ARG A 254 -3.77 -3.50 -1.86
CA ARG A 254 -3.84 -4.65 -0.96
C ARG A 254 -2.96 -5.78 -1.50
N ILE A 255 -1.95 -6.12 -0.74
CA ILE A 255 -1.14 -7.33 -0.95
C ILE A 255 -1.94 -8.54 -0.48
N SER A 256 -1.88 -9.67 -1.19
CA SER A 256 -2.61 -10.89 -0.84
C SER A 256 -1.61 -12.02 -0.66
N LEU A 257 -1.35 -12.41 0.58
CA LEU A 257 -0.37 -13.43 0.94
C LEU A 257 -1.03 -14.58 1.72
N ALA A 258 -0.54 -15.80 1.50
CA ALA A 258 -0.77 -16.92 2.39
C ALA A 258 0.21 -16.83 3.58
N ALA A 259 0.04 -15.80 4.43
CA ALA A 259 0.86 -15.45 5.58
C ALA A 259 0.04 -14.64 6.59
N ASP A 260 0.66 -14.19 7.69
CA ASP A 260 0.03 -13.26 8.63
C ASP A 260 -0.42 -11.99 7.89
N PRO A 261 -1.66 -11.51 8.09
CA PRO A 261 -2.16 -10.29 7.44
C PRO A 261 -1.36 -9.02 7.73
N ALA A 262 -0.63 -8.94 8.83
CA ALA A 262 0.29 -7.84 9.13
C ALA A 262 1.44 -7.77 8.11
N GLU A 263 1.92 -8.92 7.60
CA GLU A 263 2.95 -8.97 6.56
C GLU A 263 2.48 -8.33 5.24
N GLU A 264 1.18 -8.40 4.93
CA GLU A 264 0.62 -7.73 3.76
C GLU A 264 0.83 -6.20 3.82
N ALA A 265 0.64 -5.62 5.01
CA ALA A 265 0.88 -4.19 5.23
C ALA A 265 2.38 -3.83 5.15
N ARG A 266 3.25 -4.63 5.76
CA ARG A 266 4.72 -4.44 5.69
C ARG A 266 5.24 -4.47 4.25
N VAL A 267 4.80 -5.45 3.47
CA VAL A 267 5.16 -5.58 2.04
C VAL A 267 4.64 -4.39 1.23
N ALA A 268 3.40 -3.95 1.47
CA ALA A 268 2.85 -2.78 0.80
C ALA A 268 3.68 -1.52 1.08
N TRP A 269 4.06 -1.28 2.34
CA TRP A 269 4.92 -0.16 2.71
C TRP A 269 6.31 -0.25 2.10
N SER A 270 6.93 -1.43 2.08
CA SER A 270 8.24 -1.63 1.44
C SER A 270 8.17 -1.27 -0.05
N MET A 271 7.12 -1.70 -0.74
CA MET A 271 6.91 -1.38 -2.16
C MET A 271 6.69 0.12 -2.39
N LEU A 272 5.82 0.78 -1.60
CA LEU A 272 5.54 2.21 -1.74
C LEU A 272 6.76 3.08 -1.42
N ARG A 273 7.57 2.70 -0.42
CA ARG A 273 8.86 3.34 -0.10
C ARG A 273 9.83 3.22 -1.25
N SER A 274 10.02 2.02 -1.78
CA SER A 274 10.94 1.77 -2.91
C SER A 274 10.61 2.61 -4.14
N LEU A 275 9.33 2.95 -4.34
CA LEU A 275 8.84 3.81 -5.41
C LEU A 275 8.75 5.30 -5.01
N ARG A 276 9.11 5.65 -3.77
CA ARG A 276 8.98 7.01 -3.20
C ARG A 276 7.56 7.59 -3.30
N LEU A 277 6.54 6.74 -3.34
CA LEU A 277 5.13 7.15 -3.39
C LEU A 277 4.56 7.44 -2.00
N ARG A 278 5.08 6.76 -0.99
CA ARG A 278 4.86 7.04 0.44
C ARG A 278 6.10 6.68 1.22
N SER A 279 6.40 7.46 2.24
CA SER A 279 7.52 7.21 3.13
C SER A 279 7.01 7.10 4.57
N LYS A 280 7.33 5.99 5.21
CA LYS A 280 7.08 5.72 6.62
C LYS A 280 8.16 4.77 7.12
N GLY A 281 8.77 5.09 8.26
CA GLY A 281 9.79 4.25 8.86
C GLY A 281 11.11 4.24 8.10
N ILE A 282 12.00 3.38 8.54
CA ILE A 282 13.36 3.28 8.02
C ILE A 282 13.40 2.51 6.70
N ASN A 283 14.11 3.06 5.73
CA ASN A 283 14.51 2.37 4.52
C ASN A 283 15.97 1.93 4.66
N PHE A 284 16.21 0.64 4.87
CA PHE A 284 17.56 0.11 4.97
C PHE A 284 18.19 -0.08 3.58
N ILE A 285 19.38 0.47 3.42
CA ILE A 285 20.27 0.30 2.25
C ILE A 285 21.44 -0.55 2.73
N ALA A 286 21.46 -1.84 2.38
CA ALA A 286 22.44 -2.77 2.89
C ALA A 286 23.19 -3.49 1.78
N CYS A 287 24.49 -3.69 1.96
CA CYS A 287 25.26 -4.49 1.01
C CYS A 287 25.01 -6.00 1.23
N PRO A 288 25.10 -6.83 0.15
CA PRO A 288 24.85 -8.26 0.25
C PRO A 288 25.98 -9.04 0.95
N SER A 289 26.95 -8.33 1.53
CA SER A 289 28.17 -8.87 2.12
C SER A 289 29.13 -9.55 1.12
N CYS A 290 30.39 -9.52 1.44
CA CYS A 290 31.44 -10.25 0.70
C CYS A 290 32.70 -10.38 1.59
N SER A 291 33.78 -10.95 1.05
CA SER A 291 35.06 -11.12 1.79
C SER A 291 35.71 -9.82 2.26
N ARG A 292 35.25 -8.65 1.84
CA ARG A 292 35.73 -7.33 2.28
C ARG A 292 34.99 -6.77 3.50
N GLN A 293 33.94 -7.43 3.98
CA GLN A 293 33.20 -6.95 5.14
C GLN A 293 34.07 -6.92 6.40
N ASN A 294 33.87 -5.93 7.24
CA ASN A 294 34.56 -5.77 8.52
C ASN A 294 33.67 -6.12 9.73
N PHE A 295 32.39 -6.38 9.50
CA PHE A 295 31.41 -6.87 10.49
C PHE A 295 30.34 -7.70 9.78
N ASP A 296 29.54 -8.45 10.54
CA ASP A 296 28.42 -9.25 10.00
C ASP A 296 27.23 -8.35 9.66
N VAL A 297 27.20 -7.89 8.38
CA VAL A 297 26.15 -7.01 7.87
C VAL A 297 24.78 -7.69 7.90
N ILE A 298 24.71 -8.97 7.56
CA ILE A 298 23.45 -9.70 7.44
C ILE A 298 22.76 -9.78 8.79
N SER A 299 23.47 -10.23 9.81
CA SER A 299 22.92 -10.30 11.16
C SER A 299 22.57 -8.93 11.71
N THR A 300 23.45 -7.93 11.51
CA THR A 300 23.24 -6.55 11.96
C THR A 300 21.98 -5.95 11.36
N VAL A 301 21.76 -6.08 10.05
CA VAL A 301 20.57 -5.50 9.38
C VAL A 301 19.28 -6.20 9.82
N ASN A 302 19.27 -7.53 9.84
CA ASN A 302 18.09 -8.28 10.27
C ASN A 302 17.66 -7.92 11.70
N GLU A 303 18.63 -7.72 12.59
CA GLU A 303 18.36 -7.35 13.98
C GLU A 303 17.90 -5.89 14.10
N LEU A 304 18.49 -4.97 13.37
CA LEU A 304 18.07 -3.57 13.32
C LEU A 304 16.67 -3.41 12.70
N GLU A 305 16.35 -4.12 11.62
CA GLU A 305 15.01 -4.10 11.03
C GLU A 305 13.94 -4.52 12.05
N ALA A 306 14.20 -5.57 12.83
CA ALA A 306 13.28 -6.04 13.85
C ALA A 306 13.16 -5.07 15.05
N ARG A 307 14.27 -4.50 15.51
CA ARG A 307 14.29 -3.62 16.67
C ARG A 307 13.74 -2.23 16.40
N LEU A 308 13.83 -1.74 15.16
CA LEU A 308 13.48 -0.37 14.76
C LEU A 308 12.15 -0.29 13.99
N GLU A 309 11.35 -1.37 13.97
CA GLU A 309 10.06 -1.42 13.28
C GLU A 309 9.05 -0.38 13.80
N ASP A 310 9.20 0.04 15.06
CA ASP A 310 8.36 1.04 15.70
C ASP A 310 8.62 2.48 15.24
N ILE A 311 9.74 2.76 14.59
CA ILE A 311 10.06 4.09 14.05
C ILE A 311 9.18 4.37 12.84
N ASN A 312 8.45 5.49 12.89
CA ASN A 312 7.54 5.91 11.83
C ASN A 312 8.08 7.07 10.97
N VAL A 313 9.06 7.81 11.46
CA VAL A 313 9.66 8.91 10.70
C VAL A 313 10.40 8.38 9.47
N PRO A 314 10.17 8.95 8.27
CA PRO A 314 10.86 8.52 7.07
C PRO A 314 12.37 8.78 7.16
N MET A 315 13.19 7.75 7.02
CA MET A 315 14.64 7.88 7.12
C MET A 315 15.34 6.80 6.26
N ASP A 316 16.38 7.20 5.54
CA ASP A 316 17.28 6.29 4.83
C ASP A 316 18.48 5.95 5.72
N VAL A 317 18.70 4.63 5.96
CA VAL A 317 19.80 4.12 6.78
C VAL A 317 20.66 3.18 5.94
N SER A 318 21.92 3.53 5.71
CA SER A 318 22.86 2.69 4.97
C SER A 318 23.79 1.91 5.90
N ILE A 319 23.83 0.59 5.74
CA ILE A 319 24.67 -0.34 6.49
C ILE A 319 25.58 -1.11 5.53
N ILE A 320 26.79 -0.63 5.35
CA ILE A 320 27.72 -1.16 4.34
C ILE A 320 28.99 -1.69 5.00
N GLY A 321 29.28 -2.96 4.79
CA GLY A 321 30.36 -3.69 5.49
C GLY A 321 31.80 -3.28 5.15
N CYS A 322 32.03 -2.38 4.20
CA CYS A 322 33.41 -2.00 3.78
C CYS A 322 33.46 -0.58 3.18
N ILE A 323 34.69 -0.06 3.07
CA ILE A 323 34.99 1.29 2.54
C ILE A 323 34.81 1.42 1.03
N VAL A 324 34.52 0.34 0.28
CA VAL A 324 34.44 0.42 -1.19
C VAL A 324 33.17 1.15 -1.63
N ASN A 325 32.00 0.72 -1.14
CA ASN A 325 30.71 1.35 -1.43
C ASN A 325 30.20 2.19 -0.26
N GLY A 326 30.68 1.92 0.98
CA GLY A 326 30.19 2.55 2.20
C GLY A 326 30.13 4.07 2.14
N PRO A 327 31.22 4.78 1.79
CA PRO A 327 31.20 6.24 1.74
C PRO A 327 30.23 6.80 0.69
N GLY A 328 29.99 6.08 -0.41
CA GLY A 328 29.06 6.50 -1.47
C GLY A 328 27.61 6.41 -1.00
N GLU A 329 27.22 5.27 -0.45
CA GLU A 329 25.86 5.05 0.05
C GLU A 329 25.58 5.93 1.29
N ALA A 330 26.55 6.07 2.19
CA ALA A 330 26.40 6.92 3.38
C ALA A 330 26.18 8.39 3.06
N LYS A 331 26.72 8.90 1.93
CA LYS A 331 26.55 10.30 1.51
C LYS A 331 25.11 10.67 1.13
N ILE A 332 24.31 9.70 0.77
CA ILE A 332 22.92 9.92 0.33
C ILE A 332 21.91 9.43 1.36
N SER A 333 22.37 9.04 2.56
CA SER A 333 21.55 8.54 3.65
C SER A 333 21.48 9.52 4.81
N ASP A 334 20.38 9.49 5.56
CA ASP A 334 20.24 10.25 6.81
C ASP A 334 21.20 9.76 7.90
N PHE A 335 21.38 8.42 7.94
CA PHE A 335 22.35 7.72 8.79
C PHE A 335 23.10 6.68 7.99
N GLY A 336 24.42 6.63 8.11
CA GLY A 336 25.23 5.66 7.37
C GLY A 336 26.31 5.03 8.24
N LEU A 337 26.48 3.69 8.10
CA LEU A 337 27.60 2.95 8.68
C LEU A 337 28.49 2.41 7.57
N THR A 338 29.76 2.73 7.62
CA THR A 338 30.79 2.15 6.75
C THR A 338 31.75 1.28 7.55
N GLY A 339 31.81 0.00 7.20
CA GLY A 339 32.72 -0.95 7.84
C GLY A 339 34.19 -0.61 7.60
N GLY A 340 34.99 -0.67 8.66
CA GLY A 340 36.43 -0.43 8.66
C GLY A 340 37.16 -1.16 9.78
N THR A 341 38.46 -1.24 9.67
CA THR A 341 39.35 -1.84 10.69
C THR A 341 40.34 -0.78 11.17
N PRO A 342 40.50 -0.56 12.50
CA PRO A 342 39.93 -1.31 13.63
C PRO A 342 38.53 -0.84 14.07
N SER A 343 37.92 0.16 13.45
CA SER A 343 36.63 0.76 13.80
C SER A 343 35.82 1.10 12.56
N ASN A 344 34.51 1.08 12.72
CA ASN A 344 33.56 1.51 11.68
C ASN A 344 33.39 3.04 11.72
N LEU A 345 33.00 3.63 10.59
CA LEU A 345 32.76 5.06 10.47
C LEU A 345 31.25 5.35 10.32
N VAL A 346 30.71 6.18 11.18
CA VAL A 346 29.34 6.68 11.13
C VAL A 346 29.30 7.95 10.28
N TYR A 347 28.23 8.08 9.54
CA TYR A 347 27.87 9.27 8.77
C TYR A 347 26.51 9.77 9.23
N LEU A 348 26.39 11.07 9.41
CA LEU A 348 25.12 11.77 9.67
C LEU A 348 24.86 12.79 8.55
N ASP A 349 23.67 12.75 7.96
CA ASP A 349 23.26 13.61 6.85
C ASP A 349 24.32 13.68 5.72
N GLY A 350 24.84 12.51 5.37
CA GLY A 350 25.84 12.38 4.32
C GLY A 350 27.26 12.75 4.68
N MET A 351 27.53 13.25 5.88
CA MET A 351 28.84 13.69 6.33
C MET A 351 29.48 12.70 7.32
N PRO A 352 30.78 12.40 7.19
CA PRO A 352 31.50 11.62 8.18
C PRO A 352 31.43 12.30 9.55
N ASP A 353 31.07 11.57 10.58
CA ASP A 353 30.91 12.10 11.93
C ASP A 353 31.91 11.48 12.91
N HIS A 354 31.71 10.24 13.34
CA HIS A 354 32.58 9.62 14.33
C HIS A 354 32.81 8.13 14.06
N LYS A 355 33.69 7.54 14.83
CA LYS A 355 34.02 6.11 14.74
C LYS A 355 33.40 5.34 15.90
N ILE A 356 32.84 4.18 15.59
CA ILE A 356 32.30 3.25 16.58
C ILE A 356 33.05 1.90 16.56
N SER A 357 33.09 1.25 17.71
CA SER A 357 33.72 -0.06 17.85
C SER A 357 32.82 -1.17 17.28
N GLN A 358 33.39 -2.38 17.14
CA GLN A 358 32.61 -3.55 16.76
C GLN A 358 31.89 -4.20 17.97
N GLU A 359 32.27 -3.82 19.21
CA GLU A 359 31.64 -4.33 20.41
C GLU A 359 30.23 -3.76 20.56
N ASN A 360 29.24 -4.63 20.79
CA ASN A 360 27.83 -4.26 20.92
C ASN A 360 27.34 -3.35 19.78
N LEU A 361 27.79 -3.63 18.54
CA LEU A 361 27.55 -2.77 17.38
C LEU A 361 26.07 -2.49 17.16
N VAL A 362 25.20 -3.51 17.26
CA VAL A 362 23.75 -3.35 17.05
C VAL A 362 23.13 -2.42 18.10
N ASP A 363 23.51 -2.54 19.38
CA ASP A 363 22.97 -1.68 20.43
C ASP A 363 23.40 -0.21 20.26
N GLN A 364 24.66 0.00 19.84
CA GLN A 364 25.15 1.35 19.52
C GLN A 364 24.37 1.95 18.33
N LEU A 365 24.22 1.18 17.25
CA LEU A 365 23.49 1.62 16.04
C LEU A 365 22.01 1.88 16.35
N GLU A 366 21.34 1.01 17.11
CA GLU A 366 19.95 1.23 17.51
C GLU A 366 19.80 2.56 18.26
N SER A 367 20.66 2.81 19.24
CA SER A 367 20.62 4.04 20.03
C SER A 367 20.81 5.29 19.17
N GLU A 368 21.78 5.26 18.26
CA GLU A 368 22.09 6.41 17.39
C GLU A 368 21.02 6.63 16.31
N ILE A 369 20.50 5.55 15.70
CA ILE A 369 19.43 5.66 14.72
C ILE A 369 18.15 6.20 15.38
N ARG A 370 17.80 5.75 16.59
CA ARG A 370 16.68 6.29 17.36
C ARG A 370 16.86 7.77 17.69
N ALA A 371 18.06 8.17 18.08
CA ALA A 371 18.37 9.60 18.34
C ALA A 371 18.23 10.45 17.07
N LYS A 372 18.72 9.94 15.91
CA LYS A 372 18.57 10.62 14.62
C LYS A 372 17.11 10.68 14.18
N ALA A 373 16.34 9.62 14.39
CA ALA A 373 14.91 9.60 14.10
C ALA A 373 14.14 10.63 14.93
N ALA A 374 14.41 10.73 16.22
CA ALA A 374 13.77 11.71 17.10
C ALA A 374 14.12 13.16 16.69
N ALA A 375 15.37 13.43 16.30
CA ALA A 375 15.77 14.75 15.81
C ALA A 375 15.01 15.10 14.50
N LYS A 376 14.94 14.19 13.56
CA LYS A 376 14.23 14.38 12.28
C LYS A 376 12.72 14.56 12.49
N GLU A 377 12.12 13.85 13.42
CA GLU A 377 10.71 14.01 13.78
C GLU A 377 10.44 15.42 14.34
N ALA A 378 11.31 15.92 15.20
CA ALA A 378 11.22 17.26 15.74
C ALA A 378 11.36 18.34 14.65
N GLU A 379 12.29 18.18 13.71
CA GLU A 379 12.45 19.07 12.55
C GLU A 379 11.19 19.09 11.66
N MET A 380 10.62 17.93 11.37
CA MET A 380 9.39 17.80 10.58
C MET A 380 8.20 18.47 11.29
N ALA A 381 8.08 18.34 12.61
CA ALA A 381 7.03 18.99 13.39
C ALA A 381 7.14 20.54 13.30
N VAL A 382 8.33 21.09 13.43
CA VAL A 382 8.58 22.53 13.27
C VAL A 382 8.24 23.03 11.87
N MET A 383 8.61 22.26 10.83
CA MET A 383 8.26 22.61 9.44
C MET A 383 6.74 22.60 9.22
N ALA A 384 6.04 21.60 9.76
CA ALA A 384 4.58 21.53 9.65
C ALA A 384 3.88 22.72 10.31
N GLU A 385 4.33 23.15 11.49
CA GLU A 385 3.79 24.34 12.18
C GLU A 385 4.02 25.63 11.35
N GLN A 386 5.19 25.77 10.71
CA GLN A 386 5.49 26.94 9.87
C GLN A 386 4.63 27.01 8.60
N ILE A 387 4.20 25.87 8.06
CA ILE A 387 3.30 25.82 6.89
C ILE A 387 1.88 26.25 7.30
N ILE A 388 1.40 25.78 8.47
CA ILE A 388 0.07 26.14 8.99
C ILE A 388 -0.03 27.64 9.31
N VAL A 389 1.04 28.27 9.78
CA VAL A 389 1.05 29.72 10.12
C VAL A 389 1.11 30.63 8.88
N LYS A 390 1.54 30.10 7.72
CA LYS A 390 1.69 30.87 6.47
C LYS A 390 0.51 30.70 5.49
N GLY A 391 -0.40 29.76 5.70
CA GLY A 391 -1.61 29.52 4.91
C GLY A 391 -2.87 30.00 5.60
#